data_d6faab02acf6a928d5b0e60e8918d58e
#
_entry.id   d6faab02acf6a928d5b0e60e8918d58e
#
_cell.length_a   1.000
_cell.length_b   1.000
_cell.length_c   1.000
_cell.angle_alpha   90.00
_cell.angle_beta   90.00
_cell.angle_gamma   90.00
#
_symmetry.space_group_name_H-M   'P 1'
#
loop_
_entity.id
_entity.type
_entity.pdbx_description
1 polymer ?
#
loop_
_entity_poly.entity_id
_entity_poly.type
_entity_poly.pdbx_seq_one_letter_code
_entity_poly.pdbx_strand_id
1 'polypeptide(L)'
;NLNEHNLKSLLYGHWHNHFLRKQGDVLTISTATLDKGGIDHSTSAFRVVDVDQKGDVQTMLRYTYINKSIETASIANDACTMTSDEKIPVSVNTYNAVAPAIRVTYSCVVDGNTVLPETQLTQNTDWNWSGMAKLPADCKGKRIFITAKALFNNGETAISRSSFVYQPEEIGKTPRLAWTRNVNANLYFSSPVVAGGKVYVASLDEDLKGEGAIFALDAKTGELQWRYPVRNSIKNTIAVDEGTV
;
A
#
# COMPACT_ATOMS: atom_id res chain seq x y z
N ASN A 1 12.81 30.80 -8.95
CA ASN A 1 11.78 30.20 -8.11
C ASN A 1 10.65 29.70 -9.02
N LEU A 2 10.46 28.37 -9.12
CA LEU A 2 9.48 27.77 -10.04
C LEU A 2 8.02 28.21 -9.75
N ASN A 3 7.72 28.53 -8.50
CA ASN A 3 6.39 28.98 -8.09
C ASN A 3 6.01 30.36 -8.63
N GLU A 4 7.00 31.19 -9.00
CA GLU A 4 6.77 32.52 -9.57
C GLU A 4 6.31 32.48 -11.04
N HIS A 5 6.42 31.30 -11.67
CA HIS A 5 6.10 31.10 -13.09
C HIS A 5 4.82 30.29 -13.33
N ASN A 6 3.94 30.19 -12.34
CA ASN A 6 2.68 29.41 -12.43
C ASN A 6 2.90 27.97 -12.91
N LEU A 7 4.00 27.34 -12.48
CA LEU A 7 4.29 25.96 -12.82
C LEU A 7 3.31 25.03 -12.10
N LYS A 8 2.58 24.20 -12.86
CA LYS A 8 1.59 23.25 -12.32
C LYS A 8 2.17 21.85 -12.14
N SER A 9 3.08 21.47 -13.03
CA SER A 9 3.72 20.16 -12.92
C SER A 9 5.15 20.15 -13.45
N LEU A 10 5.93 19.22 -12.94
CA LEU A 10 7.30 18.90 -13.38
C LEU A 10 7.36 17.40 -13.72
N LEU A 11 7.58 17.07 -14.98
CA LEU A 11 7.78 15.71 -15.42
C LEU A 11 9.28 15.46 -15.65
N TYR A 12 9.79 14.37 -15.09
CA TYR A 12 11.20 14.01 -15.23
C TYR A 12 11.40 12.49 -15.29
N GLY A 13 12.52 12.06 -15.81
CA GLY A 13 12.98 10.67 -15.84
C GLY A 13 14.26 10.51 -15.00
N HIS A 14 15.08 9.52 -15.39
CA HIS A 14 16.40 9.20 -14.82
C HIS A 14 16.36 8.35 -13.53
N TRP A 15 15.44 8.60 -12.63
CA TRP A 15 15.34 7.91 -11.35
C TRP A 15 14.87 6.47 -11.45
N HIS A 16 14.35 6.06 -12.60
CA HIS A 16 13.82 4.71 -12.85
C HIS A 16 12.85 4.21 -11.78
N ASN A 17 11.99 5.08 -11.29
CA ASN A 17 10.94 4.73 -10.35
C ASN A 17 9.62 5.46 -10.68
N HIS A 18 8.53 4.96 -10.13
CA HIS A 18 7.24 5.62 -10.18
C HIS A 18 7.11 6.54 -8.97
N PHE A 19 7.12 7.82 -9.23
CA PHE A 19 7.05 8.83 -8.18
C PHE A 19 5.98 9.86 -8.51
N LEU A 20 5.20 10.21 -7.49
CA LEU A 20 4.19 11.26 -7.57
C LEU A 20 4.19 12.02 -6.25
N ARG A 21 4.57 13.29 -6.30
CA ARG A 21 4.62 14.16 -5.12
C ARG A 21 4.06 15.53 -5.45
N LYS A 22 3.26 16.07 -4.54
CA LYS A 22 2.83 17.47 -4.59
C LYS A 22 3.69 18.30 -3.65
N GLN A 23 4.32 19.35 -4.17
CA GLN A 23 5.12 20.32 -3.41
C GLN A 23 4.54 21.71 -3.63
N GLY A 24 3.84 22.25 -2.64
CA GLY A 24 2.98 23.40 -2.85
C GLY A 24 1.90 23.08 -3.88
N ASP A 25 1.80 23.88 -4.92
CA ASP A 25 0.85 23.67 -6.04
C ASP A 25 1.47 22.90 -7.22
N VAL A 26 2.75 22.56 -7.15
CA VAL A 26 3.47 21.87 -8.23
C VAL A 26 3.40 20.35 -8.04
N LEU A 27 2.89 19.65 -9.05
CA LEU A 27 2.89 18.19 -9.10
C LEU A 27 4.17 17.68 -9.76
N THR A 28 5.00 16.96 -9.02
CA THR A 28 6.23 16.34 -9.52
C THR A 28 5.95 14.90 -9.89
N ILE A 29 6.30 14.50 -11.12
CA ILE A 29 5.95 13.21 -11.72
C ILE A 29 7.21 12.56 -12.28
N SER A 30 7.52 11.34 -11.84
CA SER A 30 8.50 10.44 -12.46
C SER A 30 7.85 9.11 -12.81
N THR A 31 8.36 8.47 -13.86
CA THR A 31 7.87 7.16 -14.30
C THR A 31 9.08 6.25 -14.56
N ALA A 32 8.99 5.01 -14.11
CA ALA A 32 9.99 3.99 -14.39
C ALA A 32 10.08 3.69 -15.89
N THR A 33 11.12 2.97 -16.29
CA THR A 33 11.31 2.61 -17.69
C THR A 33 10.18 1.71 -18.18
N LEU A 34 9.76 1.94 -19.44
CA LEU A 34 8.61 1.29 -20.05
C LEU A 34 8.80 -0.23 -20.21
N ASP A 35 10.04 -0.67 -20.42
CA ASP A 35 10.40 -2.06 -20.75
C ASP A 35 10.92 -2.87 -19.54
N LYS A 36 11.52 -2.21 -18.55
CA LYS A 36 12.23 -2.88 -17.45
C LYS A 36 11.63 -2.64 -16.07
N GLY A 37 10.69 -1.70 -15.97
CA GLY A 37 10.17 -1.26 -14.69
C GLY A 37 11.16 -0.38 -13.90
N GLY A 38 10.94 -0.26 -12.62
CA GLY A 38 11.73 0.57 -11.73
C GLY A 38 12.88 -0.18 -11.07
N ILE A 39 13.90 0.56 -10.68
CA ILE A 39 14.98 0.06 -9.79
C ILE A 39 14.46 -0.29 -8.39
N ASP A 40 13.26 0.17 -8.07
CA ASP A 40 12.48 -0.11 -6.88
C ASP A 40 11.64 -1.39 -7.01
N HIS A 41 11.91 -2.21 -8.03
CA HIS A 41 11.12 -3.39 -8.38
C HIS A 41 9.67 -3.07 -8.78
N SER A 42 9.33 -1.81 -9.06
CA SER A 42 8.04 -1.47 -9.61
C SER A 42 7.87 -2.02 -11.02
N THR A 43 6.66 -2.43 -11.35
CA THR A 43 6.33 -3.01 -12.64
C THR A 43 6.48 -1.98 -13.77
N SER A 44 6.92 -2.42 -14.95
CA SER A 44 6.97 -1.60 -16.17
C SER A 44 5.64 -0.91 -16.43
N ALA A 45 5.68 0.40 -16.62
CA ALA A 45 4.48 1.21 -16.75
C ALA A 45 4.75 2.53 -17.49
N PHE A 46 3.69 3.19 -17.88
CA PHE A 46 3.68 4.57 -18.35
C PHE A 46 2.61 5.38 -17.65
N ARG A 47 2.69 6.69 -17.75
CA ARG A 47 1.65 7.58 -17.23
C ARG A 47 0.90 8.27 -18.36
N VAL A 48 -0.42 8.27 -18.22
CA VAL A 48 -1.28 9.20 -18.94
C VAL A 48 -1.36 10.46 -18.09
N VAL A 49 -1.16 11.60 -18.70
CA VAL A 49 -1.23 12.91 -18.05
C VAL A 49 -2.31 13.71 -18.77
N ASP A 50 -3.36 14.06 -18.06
CA ASP A 50 -4.44 14.90 -18.54
C ASP A 50 -4.29 16.31 -17.96
N VAL A 51 -4.38 17.31 -18.83
CA VAL A 51 -4.33 18.72 -18.45
C VAL A 51 -5.62 19.38 -18.85
N ASP A 52 -6.34 19.93 -17.91
CA ASP A 52 -7.60 20.60 -18.18
C ASP A 52 -7.40 22.05 -18.72
N GLN A 53 -8.48 22.72 -19.06
CA GLN A 53 -8.45 24.08 -19.59
C GLN A 53 -7.92 25.12 -18.57
N LYS A 54 -7.89 24.78 -17.27
CA LYS A 54 -7.33 25.64 -16.21
C LYS A 54 -5.85 25.34 -15.94
N GLY A 55 -5.30 24.34 -16.64
CA GLY A 55 -3.94 23.86 -16.43
C GLY A 55 -3.80 22.92 -15.24
N ASP A 56 -4.88 22.45 -14.66
CA ASP A 56 -4.82 21.45 -13.58
C ASP A 56 -4.44 20.08 -14.17
N VAL A 57 -3.51 19.41 -13.50
CA VAL A 57 -2.89 18.17 -13.97
C VAL A 57 -3.40 16.98 -13.19
N GLN A 58 -3.93 16.00 -13.91
CA GLN A 58 -4.26 14.68 -13.38
C GLN A 58 -3.36 13.63 -14.04
N THR A 59 -3.04 12.57 -13.33
CA THR A 59 -2.17 11.52 -13.86
C THR A 59 -2.66 10.14 -13.44
N MET A 60 -2.54 9.18 -14.35
CA MET A 60 -2.90 7.79 -14.14
C MET A 60 -1.78 6.87 -14.61
N LEU A 61 -1.35 5.96 -13.72
CA LEU A 61 -0.35 4.94 -14.05
C LEU A 61 -1.01 3.80 -14.84
N ARG A 62 -0.33 3.35 -15.90
CA ARG A 62 -0.73 2.22 -16.75
C ARG A 62 0.42 1.22 -16.84
N TYR A 63 0.17 -0.01 -16.40
CA TYR A 63 1.15 -1.09 -16.51
C TYR A 63 1.18 -1.65 -17.93
N THR A 64 2.37 -1.99 -18.43
CA THR A 64 2.55 -2.44 -19.83
C THR A 64 2.08 -3.87 -20.04
N TYR A 65 2.12 -4.71 -19.01
CA TYR A 65 1.82 -6.15 -19.10
C TYR A 65 0.58 -6.58 -18.35
N ILE A 66 -0.09 -5.66 -17.66
CA ILE A 66 -1.29 -5.95 -16.88
C ILE A 66 -2.45 -5.13 -17.43
N ASN A 67 -3.42 -5.79 -18.03
CA ASN A 67 -4.62 -5.11 -18.54
C ASN A 67 -5.68 -4.93 -17.45
N LYS A 68 -5.93 -5.98 -16.68
CA LYS A 68 -6.93 -6.00 -15.63
C LYS A 68 -6.51 -6.97 -14.52
N SER A 69 -6.66 -6.56 -13.29
CA SER A 69 -6.38 -7.40 -12.11
C SER A 69 -7.36 -7.10 -10.99
N ILE A 70 -7.69 -8.13 -10.25
CA ILE A 70 -8.35 -8.04 -8.95
C ILE A 70 -7.71 -9.07 -8.03
N GLU A 71 -7.36 -8.64 -6.82
CA GLU A 71 -6.72 -9.48 -5.83
C GLU A 71 -7.27 -9.21 -4.44
N THR A 72 -7.59 -10.27 -3.72
CA THR A 72 -7.93 -10.20 -2.30
C THR A 72 -6.64 -10.23 -1.50
N ALA A 73 -6.22 -9.05 -1.03
CA ALA A 73 -4.85 -8.80 -0.58
C ALA A 73 -4.56 -9.13 0.89
N SER A 74 -5.57 -9.36 1.72
CA SER A 74 -5.33 -9.37 3.18
C SER A 74 -5.93 -10.52 3.96
N ILE A 75 -6.45 -11.51 3.32
CA ILE A 75 -6.83 -12.70 4.05
C ILE A 75 -5.57 -13.56 4.11
N ALA A 76 -4.88 -13.40 5.21
CA ALA A 76 -3.66 -14.15 5.46
C ALA A 76 -3.96 -15.64 5.36
N ASN A 77 -3.14 -16.34 4.63
CA ASN A 77 -2.98 -17.80 4.52
C ASN A 77 -3.99 -18.60 5.38
N ASP A 78 -3.81 -19.74 5.79
CA ASP A 78 -4.79 -20.58 6.50
C ASP A 78 -5.21 -20.09 7.91
N ALA A 79 -4.67 -18.97 8.39
CA ALA A 79 -5.04 -18.39 9.68
C ALA A 79 -5.71 -17.02 9.51
N CYS A 80 -6.80 -16.81 10.23
CA CYS A 80 -7.59 -15.60 10.17
C CYS A 80 -7.08 -14.55 11.15
N THR A 81 -6.81 -13.34 10.68
CA THR A 81 -6.56 -12.18 11.54
C THR A 81 -7.87 -11.54 11.93
N MET A 82 -8.19 -11.52 13.23
CA MET A 82 -9.40 -10.88 13.75
C MET A 82 -9.07 -9.60 14.50
N THR A 83 -10.01 -8.68 14.55
CA THR A 83 -10.00 -7.53 15.44
C THR A 83 -10.55 -7.91 16.81
N SER A 84 -10.45 -6.99 17.80
CA SER A 84 -11.03 -7.18 19.14
C SER A 84 -12.54 -7.42 19.14
N ASP A 85 -13.24 -7.00 18.09
CA ASP A 85 -14.71 -7.18 17.90
C ASP A 85 -15.05 -8.39 17.03
N GLU A 86 -14.14 -9.33 16.90
CA GLU A 86 -14.34 -10.57 16.12
C GLU A 86 -14.63 -10.32 14.64
N LYS A 87 -14.12 -9.22 14.08
CA LYS A 87 -14.24 -8.90 12.67
C LYS A 87 -12.95 -9.22 11.92
N ILE A 88 -13.12 -9.64 10.68
CA ILE A 88 -12.04 -9.97 9.77
C ILE A 88 -11.86 -8.82 8.79
N PRO A 89 -10.65 -8.24 8.65
CA PRO A 89 -10.40 -7.27 7.62
C PRO A 89 -10.45 -7.94 6.23
N VAL A 90 -11.18 -7.31 5.32
CA VAL A 90 -11.21 -7.67 3.90
C VAL A 90 -10.61 -6.52 3.12
N SER A 91 -9.55 -6.77 2.37
CA SER A 91 -8.92 -5.78 1.51
C SER A 91 -8.78 -6.33 0.09
N VAL A 92 -9.19 -5.55 -0.88
CA VAL A 92 -9.18 -5.92 -2.30
C VAL A 92 -8.47 -4.85 -3.10
N ASN A 93 -7.47 -5.24 -3.87
CA ASN A 93 -6.82 -4.38 -4.84
C ASN A 93 -7.45 -4.62 -6.22
N THR A 94 -7.71 -3.54 -6.94
CA THR A 94 -8.29 -3.58 -8.27
C THR A 94 -7.45 -2.74 -9.23
N TYR A 95 -7.27 -3.23 -10.44
CA TYR A 95 -6.63 -2.50 -11.52
C TYR A 95 -7.30 -2.81 -12.84
N ASN A 96 -7.49 -1.78 -13.67
CA ASN A 96 -7.85 -1.92 -15.07
C ASN A 96 -7.17 -0.79 -15.86
N ALA A 97 -6.52 -1.16 -16.96
CA ALA A 97 -5.71 -0.23 -17.76
C ALA A 97 -6.53 0.89 -18.41
N VAL A 98 -7.83 0.73 -18.58
CA VAL A 98 -8.69 1.67 -19.33
C VAL A 98 -9.82 2.29 -18.50
N ALA A 99 -10.15 1.71 -17.34
CA ALA A 99 -11.31 2.16 -16.57
C ALA A 99 -11.09 1.92 -15.06
N PRO A 100 -11.34 2.90 -14.19
CA PRO A 100 -11.29 2.67 -12.74
C PRO A 100 -12.43 1.77 -12.27
N ALA A 101 -12.21 1.08 -11.15
CA ALA A 101 -13.28 0.39 -10.44
C ALA A 101 -14.22 1.43 -9.79
N ILE A 102 -15.52 1.23 -9.94
CA ILE A 102 -16.56 2.09 -9.37
C ILE A 102 -17.32 1.43 -8.23
N ARG A 103 -17.21 0.11 -8.12
CA ARG A 103 -17.79 -0.67 -7.03
C ARG A 103 -17.00 -1.95 -6.85
N VAL A 104 -16.71 -2.29 -5.58
CA VAL A 104 -16.13 -3.58 -5.20
C VAL A 104 -16.96 -4.18 -4.09
N THR A 105 -17.30 -5.45 -4.23
CA THR A 105 -18.09 -6.21 -3.27
C THR A 105 -17.38 -7.50 -2.90
N TYR A 106 -17.75 -8.10 -1.79
CA TYR A 106 -17.34 -9.44 -1.42
C TYR A 106 -18.50 -10.24 -0.87
N SER A 107 -18.41 -11.55 -0.92
CA SER A 107 -19.32 -12.51 -0.30
C SER A 107 -18.54 -13.68 0.26
N CYS A 108 -19.10 -14.37 1.28
CA CYS A 108 -18.48 -15.55 1.87
C CYS A 108 -19.42 -16.74 1.83
N VAL A 109 -18.84 -17.91 1.52
CA VAL A 109 -19.54 -19.20 1.43
C VAL A 109 -18.84 -20.23 2.31
N VAL A 110 -19.60 -21.04 3.01
CA VAL A 110 -19.15 -22.19 3.83
C VAL A 110 -20.03 -23.40 3.53
N ASP A 111 -19.41 -24.53 3.22
CA ASP A 111 -20.11 -25.78 2.92
C ASP A 111 -21.23 -25.60 1.86
N GLY A 112 -20.97 -24.74 0.86
CA GLY A 112 -21.94 -24.44 -0.20
C GLY A 112 -23.02 -23.41 0.16
N ASN A 113 -23.08 -22.95 1.41
CA ASN A 113 -24.06 -21.97 1.87
C ASN A 113 -23.48 -20.59 1.99
N THR A 114 -24.20 -19.57 1.54
CA THR A 114 -23.81 -18.16 1.70
C THR A 114 -23.98 -17.76 3.16
N VAL A 115 -22.85 -17.48 3.84
CA VAL A 115 -22.83 -17.04 5.24
C VAL A 115 -22.70 -15.50 5.36
N LEU A 116 -22.13 -14.86 4.35
CA LEU A 116 -22.18 -13.40 4.16
C LEU A 116 -22.63 -13.11 2.73
N PRO A 117 -23.74 -12.39 2.56
CA PRO A 117 -24.20 -11.98 1.24
C PRO A 117 -23.26 -10.94 0.61
N GLU A 118 -23.49 -10.62 -0.65
CA GLU A 118 -22.71 -9.60 -1.37
C GLU A 118 -22.76 -8.28 -0.61
N THR A 119 -21.60 -7.87 -0.09
CA THR A 119 -21.40 -6.68 0.75
C THR A 119 -20.42 -5.75 0.07
N GLN A 120 -20.74 -4.47 0.02
CA GLN A 120 -19.90 -3.46 -0.61
C GLN A 120 -18.71 -3.09 0.29
N LEU A 121 -17.54 -2.94 -0.34
CA LEU A 121 -16.33 -2.39 0.28
C LEU A 121 -16.26 -0.87 0.11
N THR A 122 -15.53 -0.22 1.01
CA THR A 122 -15.23 1.21 0.95
C THR A 122 -13.93 1.43 0.16
N GLN A 123 -13.95 2.38 -0.75
CA GLN A 123 -12.77 2.78 -1.49
C GLN A 123 -11.81 3.59 -0.59
N ASN A 124 -10.55 3.17 -0.52
CA ASN A 124 -9.50 3.87 0.23
C ASN A 124 -8.58 4.68 -0.70
N THR A 125 -8.26 4.10 -1.86
CA THR A 125 -7.44 4.73 -2.91
C THR A 125 -8.05 4.37 -4.27
N ASP A 126 -7.49 4.86 -5.35
CA ASP A 126 -7.95 4.57 -6.72
C ASP A 126 -8.03 3.06 -7.03
N TRP A 127 -7.32 2.23 -6.30
CA TRP A 127 -7.17 0.79 -6.55
C TRP A 127 -7.32 -0.09 -5.31
N ASN A 128 -7.45 0.47 -4.09
CA ASN A 128 -7.65 -0.31 -2.88
C ASN A 128 -9.03 -0.06 -2.26
N TRP A 129 -9.68 -1.16 -1.90
CA TRP A 129 -11.00 -1.21 -1.29
C TRP A 129 -10.95 -2.08 -0.04
N SER A 130 -11.59 -1.67 1.05
CA SER A 130 -11.59 -2.45 2.27
C SER A 130 -12.89 -2.41 3.04
N GLY A 131 -13.05 -3.36 3.95
CA GLY A 131 -14.16 -3.47 4.86
C GLY A 131 -13.87 -4.47 5.97
N MET A 132 -14.86 -4.66 6.83
CA MET A 132 -14.77 -5.58 7.95
C MET A 132 -15.90 -6.61 7.83
N ALA A 133 -15.55 -7.89 7.82
CA ALA A 133 -16.50 -9.00 7.78
C ALA A 133 -16.68 -9.60 9.18
N LYS A 134 -17.90 -9.81 9.62
CA LYS A 134 -18.22 -10.59 10.83
C LYS A 134 -18.84 -11.92 10.42
N LEU A 135 -18.10 -13.00 10.62
CA LEU A 135 -18.59 -14.35 10.33
C LEU A 135 -19.47 -14.86 11.46
N PRO A 136 -20.50 -15.69 11.15
CA PRO A 136 -21.25 -16.43 12.15
C PRO A 136 -20.36 -17.34 13.00
N ALA A 137 -20.70 -17.52 14.26
CA ALA A 137 -19.90 -18.31 15.20
C ALA A 137 -19.79 -19.79 14.81
N ASP A 138 -20.78 -20.33 14.12
CA ASP A 138 -20.81 -21.71 13.60
C ASP A 138 -19.89 -21.95 12.40
N CYS A 139 -19.25 -20.89 11.88
CA CYS A 139 -18.21 -20.99 10.86
C CYS A 139 -16.83 -21.36 11.43
N LYS A 140 -16.66 -21.39 12.76
CA LYS A 140 -15.43 -21.72 13.43
C LYS A 140 -14.90 -23.10 13.03
N GLY A 141 -13.59 -23.18 12.73
CA GLY A 141 -12.92 -24.40 12.25
C GLY A 141 -13.22 -24.75 10.80
N LYS A 142 -14.11 -24.04 10.13
CA LYS A 142 -14.48 -24.31 8.75
C LYS A 142 -13.65 -23.51 7.75
N ARG A 143 -13.58 -24.01 6.52
CA ARG A 143 -12.99 -23.30 5.39
C ARG A 143 -14.01 -22.31 4.81
N ILE A 144 -13.63 -21.07 4.80
CA ILE A 144 -14.42 -19.96 4.24
C ILE A 144 -13.92 -19.70 2.83
N PHE A 145 -14.82 -19.70 1.87
CA PHE A 145 -14.55 -19.25 0.51
C PHE A 145 -15.03 -17.82 0.35
N ILE A 146 -14.12 -16.93 0.01
CA ILE A 146 -14.43 -15.53 -0.26
C ILE A 146 -14.37 -15.27 -1.76
N THR A 147 -15.37 -14.57 -2.26
CA THR A 147 -15.40 -14.06 -3.63
C THR A 147 -15.47 -12.55 -3.60
N ALA A 148 -14.49 -11.90 -4.17
CA ALA A 148 -14.49 -10.46 -4.41
C ALA A 148 -14.83 -10.18 -5.86
N LYS A 149 -15.66 -9.15 -6.11
CA LYS A 149 -16.10 -8.75 -7.45
C LYS A 149 -15.93 -7.24 -7.62
N ALA A 150 -15.24 -6.83 -8.65
CA ALA A 150 -15.14 -5.44 -9.06
C ALA A 150 -16.01 -5.16 -10.29
N LEU A 151 -16.68 -4.02 -10.29
CA LEU A 151 -17.32 -3.41 -11.45
C LEU A 151 -16.51 -2.18 -11.85
N PHE A 152 -16.08 -2.12 -13.10
CA PHE A 152 -15.36 -0.98 -13.67
C PHE A 152 -16.31 -0.03 -14.40
N ASN A 153 -15.92 1.23 -14.58
CA ASN A 153 -16.80 2.24 -15.14
C ASN A 153 -17.13 2.04 -16.65
N ASN A 154 -16.37 1.17 -17.32
CA ASN A 154 -16.69 0.71 -18.69
C ASN A 154 -17.67 -0.47 -18.74
N GLY A 155 -18.25 -0.86 -17.61
CA GLY A 155 -19.19 -1.99 -17.50
C GLY A 155 -18.53 -3.36 -17.35
N GLU A 156 -17.22 -3.47 -17.48
CA GLU A 156 -16.51 -4.72 -17.25
C GLU A 156 -16.56 -5.15 -15.78
N THR A 157 -16.41 -6.45 -15.56
CA THR A 157 -16.26 -7.02 -14.22
C THR A 157 -15.00 -7.86 -14.09
N ALA A 158 -14.50 -7.99 -12.88
CA ALA A 158 -13.46 -8.94 -12.51
C ALA A 158 -13.81 -9.64 -11.20
N ILE A 159 -13.34 -10.87 -11.03
CA ILE A 159 -13.64 -11.70 -9.86
C ILE A 159 -12.35 -12.32 -9.34
N SER A 160 -12.13 -12.19 -8.03
CA SER A 160 -11.10 -12.91 -7.29
C SER A 160 -11.75 -13.91 -6.33
N ARG A 161 -11.16 -15.09 -6.21
CA ARG A 161 -11.58 -16.11 -5.26
C ARG A 161 -10.41 -16.55 -4.42
N SER A 162 -10.61 -16.60 -3.11
CA SER A 162 -9.63 -17.13 -2.17
C SER A 162 -10.35 -17.89 -1.04
N SER A 163 -9.58 -18.55 -0.20
CA SER A 163 -10.16 -19.25 0.96
C SER A 163 -9.19 -19.20 2.14
N PHE A 164 -9.74 -19.31 3.34
CA PHE A 164 -8.98 -19.43 4.59
C PHE A 164 -9.76 -20.29 5.57
N VAL A 165 -9.08 -20.82 6.59
CA VAL A 165 -9.74 -21.52 7.70
C VAL A 165 -10.01 -20.51 8.82
N TYR A 166 -11.27 -20.45 9.27
CA TYR A 166 -11.68 -19.54 10.33
C TYR A 166 -11.34 -20.13 11.71
N GLN A 167 -10.23 -19.71 12.27
CA GLN A 167 -9.70 -20.18 13.55
C GLN A 167 -9.46 -19.02 14.51
N PRO A 168 -10.51 -18.50 15.16
CA PRO A 168 -10.40 -17.33 16.05
C PRO A 168 -9.45 -17.56 17.24
N GLU A 169 -9.23 -18.81 17.67
CA GLU A 169 -8.28 -19.14 18.73
C GLU A 169 -6.82 -19.00 18.33
N GLU A 170 -6.52 -19.03 17.05
CA GLU A 170 -5.15 -18.87 16.53
C GLU A 170 -4.70 -17.40 16.42
N ILE A 171 -5.55 -16.47 16.85
CA ILE A 171 -5.31 -15.01 16.74
C ILE A 171 -3.97 -14.56 17.33
N GLY A 172 -3.44 -15.24 18.34
CA GLY A 172 -2.14 -14.90 18.94
C GLY A 172 -0.93 -15.40 18.16
N LYS A 173 -1.13 -16.32 17.22
CA LYS A 173 -0.05 -17.04 16.50
C LYS A 173 0.21 -16.46 15.09
N THR A 174 -0.72 -15.69 14.57
CA THR A 174 -0.58 -15.06 13.24
C THR A 174 0.04 -13.68 13.37
N PRO A 175 1.01 -13.30 12.54
CA PRO A 175 1.52 -11.94 12.49
C PRO A 175 0.39 -10.94 12.27
N ARG A 176 0.34 -9.90 13.10
CA ARG A 176 -0.64 -8.82 13.02
C ARG A 176 0.06 -7.49 12.93
N LEU A 177 -0.57 -6.56 12.23
CA LEU A 177 -0.12 -5.18 12.24
C LEU A 177 -0.26 -4.62 13.66
N ALA A 178 0.88 -4.40 14.33
CA ALA A 178 0.91 -3.81 15.65
C ALA A 178 0.71 -2.29 15.59
N TRP A 179 1.41 -1.64 14.67
CA TRP A 179 1.34 -0.20 14.45
C TRP A 179 1.90 0.17 13.07
N THR A 180 1.58 1.37 12.63
CA THR A 180 2.23 2.04 11.50
C THR A 180 2.71 3.42 11.95
N ARG A 181 3.82 3.89 11.40
CA ARG A 181 4.37 5.21 11.68
C ARG A 181 4.88 5.87 10.43
N ASN A 182 4.37 7.06 10.14
CA ASN A 182 4.96 7.94 9.17
C ASN A 182 6.01 8.81 9.86
N VAL A 183 7.26 8.73 9.45
CA VAL A 183 8.37 9.56 9.96
C VAL A 183 8.62 10.80 9.10
N ASN A 184 7.77 11.05 8.11
CA ASN A 184 7.88 12.15 7.14
C ASN A 184 9.24 12.17 6.40
N ALA A 185 9.76 10.98 6.08
CA ALA A 185 11.02 10.80 5.38
C ALA A 185 10.93 9.61 4.43
N ASN A 186 11.80 9.58 3.44
CA ASN A 186 11.87 8.49 2.47
C ASN A 186 12.78 7.37 3.00
N LEU A 187 12.20 6.19 3.28
CA LEU A 187 12.89 5.04 3.88
C LEU A 187 13.25 3.94 2.86
N TYR A 188 13.42 4.29 1.62
CA TYR A 188 13.40 3.41 0.47
C TYR A 188 14.49 2.32 0.43
N PHE A 189 15.72 2.58 0.90
CA PHE A 189 16.84 1.63 0.79
C PHE A 189 17.28 1.01 2.12
N SER A 190 16.76 1.45 3.25
CA SER A 190 17.15 0.96 4.55
C SER A 190 16.15 -0.08 5.06
N SER A 191 16.63 -1.28 5.37
CA SER A 191 15.82 -2.25 6.11
C SER A 191 15.75 -1.87 7.58
N PRO A 192 14.62 -2.06 8.26
CA PRO A 192 14.51 -1.84 9.69
C PRO A 192 15.43 -2.80 10.47
N VAL A 193 16.06 -2.28 11.51
CA VAL A 193 16.84 -3.08 12.48
C VAL A 193 16.17 -2.99 13.85
N VAL A 194 15.96 -4.14 14.49
CA VAL A 194 15.34 -4.20 15.82
C VAL A 194 16.41 -4.57 16.85
N ALA A 195 16.64 -3.67 17.80
CA ALA A 195 17.58 -3.91 18.90
C ALA A 195 17.15 -3.11 20.14
N GLY A 196 17.37 -3.66 21.34
CA GLY A 196 17.13 -2.99 22.61
C GLY A 196 15.70 -2.42 22.77
N GLY A 197 14.67 -3.11 22.24
CA GLY A 197 13.28 -2.67 22.30
C GLY A 197 12.95 -1.50 21.37
N LYS A 198 13.79 -1.20 20.41
CA LYS A 198 13.60 -0.14 19.41
C LYS A 198 13.68 -0.69 18.01
N VAL A 199 13.01 0.00 17.07
CA VAL A 199 13.14 -0.18 15.63
C VAL A 199 13.91 1.02 15.08
N TYR A 200 15.01 0.74 14.42
CA TYR A 200 15.85 1.74 13.78
C TYR A 200 15.66 1.71 12.27
N VAL A 201 15.47 2.86 11.67
CA VAL A 201 15.38 3.04 10.20
C VAL A 201 16.16 4.27 9.78
N ALA A 202 16.67 4.25 8.56
CA ALA A 202 17.41 5.36 8.00
C ALA A 202 16.75 5.89 6.73
N SER A 203 16.88 7.20 6.49
CA SER A 203 16.22 7.87 5.37
C SER A 203 17.21 8.37 4.31
N LEU A 204 16.64 8.55 3.12
CA LEU A 204 17.27 9.27 2.01
C LEU A 204 17.04 10.78 2.16
N ASP A 205 17.95 11.53 1.59
CA ASP A 205 17.82 12.97 1.31
C ASP A 205 17.75 13.16 -0.21
N GLU A 206 16.59 12.89 -0.79
CA GLU A 206 16.40 12.96 -2.25
C GLU A 206 16.44 14.38 -2.80
N ASP A 207 16.07 15.34 -1.98
CA ASP A 207 16.03 16.75 -2.36
C ASP A 207 17.34 17.50 -2.09
N LEU A 208 18.37 16.80 -1.62
CA LEU A 208 19.68 17.35 -1.25
C LEU A 208 19.60 18.53 -0.27
N LYS A 209 18.65 18.47 0.65
CA LYS A 209 18.41 19.53 1.65
C LYS A 209 19.10 19.29 2.98
N GLY A 210 19.86 18.20 3.12
CA GLY A 210 20.43 17.76 4.39
C GLY A 210 19.39 17.19 5.35
N GLU A 211 18.32 16.59 4.84
CA GLU A 211 17.19 16.05 5.60
C GLU A 211 17.31 14.55 5.87
N GLY A 212 18.37 13.89 5.41
CA GLY A 212 18.67 12.51 5.75
C GLY A 212 18.74 12.32 7.27
N ALA A 213 18.28 11.20 7.79
CA ALA A 213 18.26 10.94 9.23
C ALA A 213 18.24 9.44 9.56
N ILE A 214 18.62 9.15 10.80
CA ILE A 214 18.32 7.89 11.48
C ILE A 214 17.18 8.16 12.45
N PHE A 215 16.21 7.27 12.50
CA PHE A 215 15.08 7.31 13.41
C PHE A 215 15.13 6.10 14.33
N ALA A 216 14.85 6.29 15.60
CA ALA A 216 14.57 5.22 16.55
C ALA A 216 13.12 5.32 17.02
N LEU A 217 12.39 4.24 16.86
CA LEU A 217 10.98 4.09 17.24
C LEU A 217 10.87 3.05 18.35
N ASP A 218 9.93 3.22 19.25
CA ASP A 218 9.59 2.18 20.21
C ASP A 218 9.04 0.95 19.48
N ALA A 219 9.57 -0.23 19.75
CA ALA A 219 9.20 -1.44 19.03
C ALA A 219 7.77 -1.91 19.31
N LYS A 220 7.16 -1.53 20.42
CA LYS A 220 5.78 -1.91 20.79
C LYS A 220 4.75 -0.92 20.31
N THR A 221 5.05 0.38 20.35
CA THR A 221 4.07 1.44 20.12
C THR A 221 4.28 2.17 18.78
N GLY A 222 5.47 2.07 18.18
CA GLY A 222 5.84 2.86 17.02
C GLY A 222 6.11 4.34 17.31
N GLU A 223 6.15 4.74 18.59
CA GLU A 223 6.43 6.13 18.94
C GLU A 223 7.87 6.51 18.63
N LEU A 224 8.06 7.68 18.01
CA LEU A 224 9.37 8.22 17.73
C LEU A 224 10.10 8.57 19.03
N GLN A 225 11.19 7.85 19.32
CA GLN A 225 12.04 8.10 20.48
C GLN A 225 13.04 9.21 20.20
N TRP A 226 13.69 9.14 19.05
CA TRP A 226 14.61 10.19 18.61
C TRP A 226 14.83 10.14 17.09
N ARG A 227 15.30 11.26 16.55
CA ARG A 227 15.77 11.45 15.19
C ARG A 227 17.18 12.04 15.24
N TYR A 228 18.10 11.42 14.52
CA TYR A 228 19.45 11.93 14.35
C TYR A 228 19.65 12.38 12.89
N PRO A 229 19.83 13.69 12.63
CA PRO A 229 20.02 14.16 11.28
C PRO A 229 21.40 13.78 10.75
N VAL A 230 21.46 13.44 9.47
CA VAL A 230 22.71 13.17 8.74
C VAL A 230 22.81 14.07 7.52
N ARG A 231 24.03 14.29 7.07
CA ARG A 231 24.31 15.27 6.00
C ARG A 231 23.86 14.80 4.62
N ASN A 232 23.77 13.48 4.42
CA ASN A 232 23.45 12.86 3.13
C ASN A 232 22.48 11.70 3.30
N SER A 233 22.02 11.15 2.17
CA SER A 233 21.21 9.94 2.13
C SER A 233 21.93 8.73 2.71
N ILE A 234 21.24 7.94 3.53
CA ILE A 234 21.68 6.62 3.96
C ILE A 234 21.03 5.59 3.02
N LYS A 235 21.84 4.95 2.17
CA LYS A 235 21.38 4.05 1.11
C LYS A 235 21.52 2.56 1.45
N ASN A 236 21.90 2.25 2.67
CA ASN A 236 22.05 0.87 3.15
C ASN A 236 21.40 0.68 4.50
N THR A 237 21.19 -0.57 4.86
CA THR A 237 20.76 -0.94 6.20
C THR A 237 21.83 -0.56 7.21
N ILE A 238 21.42 0.08 8.28
CA ILE A 238 22.30 0.44 9.40
C ILE A 238 22.61 -0.78 10.26
N ALA A 239 23.72 -0.74 10.97
CA ALA A 239 24.05 -1.74 12.01
C ALA A 239 23.79 -1.15 13.39
N VAL A 240 23.32 -1.98 14.31
CA VAL A 240 23.09 -1.60 15.71
C VAL A 240 23.71 -2.66 16.61
N ASP A 241 24.63 -2.24 17.46
CA ASP A 241 25.30 -3.11 18.43
C ASP A 241 25.59 -2.37 19.73
N GLU A 242 25.36 -3.00 20.86
CA GLU A 242 25.60 -2.48 22.22
C GLU A 242 25.19 -1.01 22.44
N GLY A 243 24.06 -0.61 21.85
CA GLY A 243 23.53 0.76 21.95
C GLY A 243 24.18 1.80 21.00
N THR A 244 25.06 1.35 20.14
CA THR A 244 25.65 2.15 19.05
C THR A 244 24.93 1.86 17.73
N VAL A 245 24.72 2.91 16.92
CA VAL A 245 24.09 2.85 15.59
C VAL A 245 25.06 3.33 14.53
#